data_9b76f8ed54d0cfe232e3dd3751bdb1df
#
_entry.id   9b76f8ed54d0cfe232e3dd3751bdb1df
#
_cell.length_a   1.000
_cell.length_b   1.000
_cell.length_c   1.000
_cell.angle_alpha   90.00
_cell.angle_beta   90.00
_cell.angle_gamma   90.00
#
_symmetry.space_group_name_H-M   'P 1'
#
loop_
_entity.id
_entity.type
_entity.pdbx_description
1 polymer ?
#
loop_
_entity_poly.entity_id
_entity_poly.type
_entity_poly.pdbx_seq_one_letter_code
_entity_poly.pdbx_strand_id
1 'polypeptide(L)'
;MTEIALVADLHGNWPATQAVEQDIKRRGITRIWCLGDVVGKGPSSDRTFDWAQANCEFILQGNWDEGIGKKMFPRDQFYYDQLGPRRMQALVDFPMERHFWFSGKKMRLFHGRPILPEPYFVHENYDLLAPYFDPDFDIVGYGDVHRQGVRLFGYGRLLFNTGSVGNGFGIAMAQYAILRGEPDSREEAALDVSMAMVPYDKEQAIRDTIEAGQRGLVNADLFIKEIQSGRYARGTGRANKAL
;
A
#
# COMPACT_ATOMS: atom_id res chain seq x y z
N MET A 1 -3.27 -24.70 2.50
CA MET A 1 -2.93 -23.48 1.73
C MET A 1 -3.28 -22.29 2.58
N THR A 2 -2.31 -21.48 2.91
CA THR A 2 -2.46 -20.29 3.77
C THR A 2 -2.98 -19.11 2.95
N GLU A 3 -3.94 -18.34 3.50
CA GLU A 3 -4.40 -17.08 2.92
C GLU A 3 -3.80 -15.90 3.69
N ILE A 4 -3.26 -14.93 2.96
CA ILE A 4 -2.61 -13.75 3.51
C ILE A 4 -3.17 -12.52 2.80
N ALA A 5 -3.68 -11.54 3.56
CA ALA A 5 -4.06 -10.25 3.02
C ALA A 5 -2.83 -9.36 2.91
N LEU A 6 -2.58 -8.81 1.72
CA LEU A 6 -1.53 -7.82 1.49
C LEU A 6 -2.18 -6.45 1.31
N VAL A 7 -1.94 -5.56 2.26
CA VAL A 7 -2.43 -4.18 2.25
C VAL A 7 -1.27 -3.21 2.01
N ALA A 8 -1.55 -2.08 1.39
CA ALA A 8 -0.60 -0.99 1.21
C ALA A 8 -1.33 0.35 1.14
N ASP A 9 -0.59 1.43 1.31
CA ASP A 9 -1.09 2.77 1.02
C ASP A 9 -2.39 3.10 1.79
N LEU A 10 -2.37 2.92 3.12
CA LEU A 10 -3.51 3.22 4.00
C LEU A 10 -3.76 4.72 4.07
N HIS A 11 -2.68 5.50 4.01
CA HIS A 11 -2.72 6.95 3.87
C HIS A 11 -3.69 7.67 4.80
N GLY A 12 -3.76 7.27 6.08
CA GLY A 12 -4.62 7.95 7.06
C GLY A 12 -6.12 7.93 6.71
N ASN A 13 -6.57 7.06 5.79
CA ASN A 13 -7.98 6.87 5.48
C ASN A 13 -8.59 5.81 6.40
N TRP A 14 -9.05 6.27 7.56
CA TRP A 14 -9.58 5.35 8.57
C TRP A 14 -10.85 4.61 8.13
N PRO A 15 -11.87 5.25 7.52
CA PRO A 15 -13.05 4.53 7.03
C PRO A 15 -12.72 3.43 6.02
N ALA A 16 -11.75 3.67 5.13
CA ALA A 16 -11.31 2.66 4.17
C ALA A 16 -10.56 1.50 4.85
N THR A 17 -9.70 1.80 5.82
CA THR A 17 -8.99 0.79 6.63
C THR A 17 -9.95 -0.10 7.40
N GLN A 18 -10.98 0.49 8.02
CA GLN A 18 -12.03 -0.27 8.72
C GLN A 18 -12.82 -1.20 7.79
N ALA A 19 -13.15 -0.73 6.59
CA ALA A 19 -13.87 -1.53 5.61
C ALA A 19 -13.03 -2.74 5.14
N VAL A 20 -11.74 -2.55 4.89
CA VAL A 20 -10.81 -3.63 4.54
C VAL A 20 -10.64 -4.61 5.70
N GLU A 21 -10.48 -4.13 6.92
CA GLU A 21 -10.41 -4.98 8.12
C GLU A 21 -11.65 -5.89 8.23
N GLN A 22 -12.84 -5.32 8.05
CA GLN A 22 -14.10 -6.09 8.11
C GLN A 22 -14.18 -7.13 6.98
N ASP A 23 -13.71 -6.79 5.77
CA ASP A 23 -13.71 -7.73 4.64
C ASP A 23 -12.73 -8.87 4.86
N ILE A 24 -11.51 -8.59 5.35
CA ILE A 24 -10.51 -9.59 5.74
C ILE A 24 -11.09 -10.56 6.79
N LYS A 25 -11.73 -10.01 7.84
CA LYS A 25 -12.37 -10.82 8.88
C LYS A 25 -13.51 -11.69 8.33
N ARG A 26 -14.37 -11.16 7.44
CA ARG A 26 -15.45 -11.94 6.81
C ARG A 26 -14.93 -13.08 5.94
N ARG A 27 -13.76 -12.94 5.35
CA ARG A 27 -13.09 -13.98 4.59
C ARG A 27 -12.40 -15.03 5.48
N GLY A 28 -12.31 -14.80 6.79
CA GLY A 28 -11.60 -15.67 7.72
C GLY A 28 -10.08 -15.58 7.60
N ILE A 29 -9.55 -14.56 6.94
CA ILE A 29 -8.10 -14.34 6.80
C ILE A 29 -7.56 -13.79 8.12
N THR A 30 -6.55 -14.43 8.67
CA THR A 30 -5.96 -14.07 9.96
C THR A 30 -4.56 -13.46 9.84
N ARG A 31 -3.93 -13.59 8.68
CA ARG A 31 -2.59 -13.08 8.42
C ARG A 31 -2.66 -11.85 7.53
N ILE A 32 -2.02 -10.76 7.96
CA ILE A 32 -2.00 -9.51 7.22
C ILE A 32 -0.55 -9.03 7.09
N TRP A 33 -0.13 -8.70 5.88
CA TRP A 33 1.16 -8.09 5.57
C TRP A 33 0.93 -6.68 5.00
N CYS A 34 1.68 -5.69 5.49
CA CYS A 34 1.57 -4.32 5.03
C CYS A 34 2.81 -3.92 4.22
N LEU A 35 2.58 -3.44 3.01
CA LEU A 35 3.66 -3.03 2.10
C LEU A 35 3.99 -1.53 2.20
N GLY A 36 3.57 -0.83 3.28
CA GLY A 36 3.98 0.54 3.55
C GLY A 36 2.94 1.61 3.23
N ASP A 37 3.35 2.86 3.41
CA ASP A 37 2.54 4.07 3.33
C ASP A 37 1.30 4.00 4.24
N VAL A 38 1.56 3.65 5.52
CA VAL A 38 0.50 3.59 6.53
C VAL A 38 0.01 4.96 6.95
N VAL A 39 0.80 6.00 6.73
CA VAL A 39 0.53 7.41 7.11
C VAL A 39 0.47 8.35 5.91
N GLY A 40 0.13 9.61 6.16
CA GLY A 40 0.14 10.67 5.15
C GLY A 40 -1.15 10.78 4.35
N LYS A 41 -1.22 11.76 3.48
CA LYS A 41 -2.36 12.17 2.63
C LYS A 41 -3.68 12.44 3.37
N GLY A 42 -4.23 11.44 4.05
CA GLY A 42 -5.51 11.52 4.75
C GLY A 42 -5.38 11.94 6.22
N PRO A 43 -6.52 12.10 6.91
CA PRO A 43 -6.61 12.81 8.19
C PRO A 43 -6.26 11.98 9.43
N SER A 44 -6.19 10.66 9.34
CA SER A 44 -6.14 9.75 10.50
C SER A 44 -4.90 8.87 10.52
N SER A 45 -3.71 9.48 10.33
CA SER A 45 -2.43 8.75 10.26
C SER A 45 -2.10 8.00 11.56
N ASP A 46 -2.50 8.54 12.71
CA ASP A 46 -2.35 7.88 14.01
C ASP A 46 -3.16 6.58 14.09
N ARG A 47 -4.41 6.60 13.62
CA ARG A 47 -5.32 5.44 13.67
C ARG A 47 -4.89 4.34 12.70
N THR A 48 -4.49 4.72 11.48
CA THR A 48 -4.02 3.74 10.48
C THR A 48 -2.67 3.13 10.86
N PHE A 49 -1.78 3.92 11.47
CA PHE A 49 -0.54 3.42 12.03
C PHE A 49 -0.81 2.41 13.17
N ASP A 50 -1.64 2.78 14.16
CA ASP A 50 -1.92 1.92 15.31
C ASP A 50 -2.61 0.62 14.87
N TRP A 51 -3.52 0.70 13.89
CA TRP A 51 -4.15 -0.47 13.30
C TRP A 51 -3.12 -1.40 12.63
N ALA A 52 -2.23 -0.85 11.81
CA ALA A 52 -1.21 -1.63 11.13
C ALA A 52 -0.27 -2.32 12.12
N GLN A 53 0.16 -1.60 13.17
CA GLN A 53 1.00 -2.18 14.24
C GLN A 53 0.31 -3.30 15.02
N ALA A 54 -1.00 -3.21 15.21
CA ALA A 54 -1.76 -4.20 15.97
C ALA A 54 -2.14 -5.45 15.17
N ASN A 55 -2.28 -5.33 13.85
CA ASN A 55 -2.89 -6.37 13.02
C ASN A 55 -1.95 -6.99 11.97
N CYS A 56 -0.87 -6.30 11.57
CA CYS A 56 0.04 -6.80 10.55
C CYS A 56 1.22 -7.55 11.16
N GLU A 57 1.58 -8.69 10.57
CA GLU A 57 2.78 -9.46 10.97
C GLU A 57 4.08 -8.68 10.72
N PHE A 58 4.08 -7.83 9.71
CA PHE A 58 5.12 -6.84 9.43
C PHE A 58 4.56 -5.66 8.63
N ILE A 59 5.29 -4.56 8.69
CA ILE A 59 5.03 -3.36 7.91
C ILE A 59 6.34 -3.00 7.22
N LEU A 60 6.30 -2.79 5.90
CA LEU A 60 7.44 -2.27 5.14
C LEU A 60 7.40 -0.74 5.12
N GLN A 61 8.55 -0.12 4.90
CA GLN A 61 8.66 1.33 4.80
C GLN A 61 8.24 1.83 3.42
N GLY A 62 7.23 2.70 3.37
CA GLY A 62 6.89 3.46 2.18
C GLY A 62 7.54 4.86 2.20
N ASN A 63 7.44 5.59 1.09
CA ASN A 63 8.03 6.92 0.98
C ASN A 63 7.34 7.98 1.86
N TRP A 64 6.05 7.83 2.16
CA TRP A 64 5.38 8.69 3.12
C TRP A 64 5.79 8.36 4.56
N ASP A 65 5.96 7.09 4.86
CA ASP A 65 6.46 6.64 6.17
C ASP A 65 7.86 7.20 6.42
N GLU A 66 8.78 7.08 5.45
CA GLU A 66 10.11 7.67 5.52
C GLU A 66 10.06 9.20 5.66
N GLY A 67 9.33 9.87 4.77
CA GLY A 67 9.27 11.33 4.70
C GLY A 67 8.72 11.96 5.97
N ILE A 68 7.65 11.39 6.53
CA ILE A 68 7.05 11.85 7.79
C ILE A 68 7.94 11.46 8.98
N GLY A 69 8.39 10.20 9.05
CA GLY A 69 9.25 9.72 10.13
C GLY A 69 10.51 10.56 10.30
N LYS A 70 11.16 10.91 9.19
CA LYS A 70 12.38 11.74 9.15
C LYS A 70 12.12 13.26 9.16
N LYS A 71 10.88 13.71 9.23
CA LYS A 71 10.49 15.15 9.15
C LYS A 71 11.05 15.85 7.92
N MET A 72 11.01 15.21 6.76
CA MET A 72 11.64 15.73 5.55
C MET A 72 10.99 17.00 5.01
N PHE A 73 9.71 17.24 5.33
CA PHE A 73 8.95 18.36 4.77
C PHE A 73 8.27 19.20 5.85
N PRO A 74 8.68 20.48 6.06
CA PRO A 74 8.05 21.35 7.08
C PRO A 74 6.53 21.51 6.92
N ARG A 75 6.00 21.39 5.71
CA ARG A 75 4.55 21.44 5.43
C ARG A 75 3.73 20.32 6.07
N ASP A 76 4.39 19.25 6.49
CA ASP A 76 3.74 18.04 7.03
C ASP A 76 3.58 18.09 8.56
N GLN A 77 3.63 19.29 9.17
CA GLN A 77 3.52 19.51 10.62
C GLN A 77 2.27 18.85 11.21
N PHE A 78 1.14 18.85 10.50
CA PHE A 78 -0.09 18.19 10.91
C PHE A 78 0.14 16.72 11.30
N TYR A 79 0.91 15.98 10.49
CA TYR A 79 1.22 14.57 10.77
C TYR A 79 2.20 14.41 11.93
N TYR A 80 3.18 15.32 12.04
CA TYR A 80 4.15 15.27 13.14
C TYR A 80 3.49 15.43 14.50
N ASP A 81 2.53 16.36 14.60
CA ASP A 81 1.76 16.61 15.81
C ASP A 81 0.83 15.44 16.14
N GLN A 82 0.20 14.84 15.11
CA GLN A 82 -0.72 13.72 15.27
C GLN A 82 -0.02 12.43 15.71
N LEU A 83 1.14 12.13 15.11
CA LEU A 83 1.84 10.87 15.35
C LEU A 83 2.68 10.89 16.62
N GLY A 84 3.31 12.02 16.91
CA GLY A 84 4.26 12.15 18.02
C GLY A 84 5.57 11.35 17.81
N PRO A 85 6.56 11.54 18.69
CA PRO A 85 7.91 11.04 18.46
C PRO A 85 8.02 9.49 18.41
N ARG A 86 7.18 8.78 19.18
CA ARG A 86 7.24 7.31 19.24
C ARG A 86 6.80 6.67 17.91
N ARG A 87 5.68 7.10 17.34
CA ARG A 87 5.20 6.55 16.06
C ARG A 87 6.12 6.95 14.92
N MET A 88 6.61 8.19 14.94
CA MET A 88 7.55 8.67 13.94
C MET A 88 8.86 7.88 13.93
N GLN A 89 9.42 7.55 15.11
CA GLN A 89 10.60 6.69 15.16
C GLN A 89 10.31 5.30 14.60
N ALA A 90 9.16 4.71 14.93
CA ALA A 90 8.77 3.40 14.37
C ALA A 90 8.64 3.41 12.85
N LEU A 91 8.15 4.51 12.23
CA LEU A 91 8.12 4.67 10.77
C LEU A 91 9.51 4.62 10.14
N VAL A 92 10.51 5.21 10.82
CA VAL A 92 11.92 5.17 10.36
C VAL A 92 12.52 3.77 10.47
N ASP A 93 12.10 3.01 11.47
CA ASP A 93 12.63 1.67 11.77
C ASP A 93 11.98 0.55 10.92
N PHE A 94 10.95 0.84 10.14
CA PHE A 94 10.35 -0.16 9.25
C PHE A 94 11.34 -0.67 8.22
N PRO A 95 11.40 -2.00 7.98
CA PRO A 95 12.24 -2.55 6.92
C PRO A 95 11.76 -2.11 5.55
N MET A 96 12.69 -1.87 4.62
CA MET A 96 12.36 -1.40 3.26
C MET A 96 11.79 -2.52 2.37
N GLU A 97 12.22 -3.76 2.59
CA GLU A 97 11.81 -4.92 1.80
C GLU A 97 11.90 -6.22 2.60
N ARG A 98 11.21 -7.26 2.13
CA ARG A 98 11.32 -8.64 2.64
C ARG A 98 11.49 -9.63 1.50
N HIS A 99 12.33 -10.62 1.76
CA HIS A 99 12.61 -11.73 0.87
C HIS A 99 12.36 -13.05 1.58
N PHE A 100 11.70 -13.97 0.92
CA PHE A 100 11.43 -15.30 1.46
C PHE A 100 11.04 -16.29 0.34
N TRP A 101 10.94 -17.55 0.69
CA TRP A 101 10.38 -18.57 -0.19
C TRP A 101 8.86 -18.63 -0.01
N PHE A 102 8.15 -18.82 -1.11
CA PHE A 102 6.70 -18.97 -1.11
C PHE A 102 6.28 -19.99 -2.16
N SER A 103 5.74 -21.16 -1.72
CA SER A 103 5.35 -22.27 -2.62
C SER A 103 6.45 -22.64 -3.64
N GLY A 104 7.69 -22.73 -3.20
CA GLY A 104 8.84 -23.09 -4.05
C GLY A 104 9.41 -21.96 -4.91
N LYS A 105 8.93 -20.74 -4.77
CA LYS A 105 9.37 -19.56 -5.52
C LYS A 105 10.05 -18.54 -4.61
N LYS A 106 11.07 -17.85 -5.12
CA LYS A 106 11.68 -16.71 -4.40
C LYS A 106 10.80 -15.50 -4.54
N MET A 107 10.33 -14.97 -3.41
CA MET A 107 9.46 -13.80 -3.37
C MET A 107 10.17 -12.60 -2.78
N ARG A 108 9.96 -11.43 -3.41
CA ARG A 108 10.35 -10.11 -2.92
C ARG A 108 9.12 -9.27 -2.71
N LEU A 109 9.02 -8.64 -1.53
CA LEU A 109 8.01 -7.63 -1.23
C LEU A 109 8.69 -6.32 -0.84
N PHE A 110 8.23 -5.21 -1.38
CA PHE A 110 8.67 -3.84 -1.05
C PHE A 110 7.55 -2.85 -1.35
N HIS A 111 7.69 -1.60 -0.90
CA HIS A 111 6.66 -0.61 -1.19
C HIS A 111 6.70 -0.14 -2.65
N GLY A 112 7.79 0.31 -3.11
CA GLY A 112 8.11 0.99 -4.34
C GLY A 112 9.21 1.98 -4.04
N ARG A 113 8.88 3.25 -3.83
CA ARG A 113 9.83 4.24 -3.29
C ARG A 113 10.06 4.02 -1.78
N PRO A 114 11.25 4.25 -1.26
CA PRO A 114 12.41 4.86 -1.93
C PRO A 114 13.32 3.87 -2.69
N ILE A 115 13.04 2.56 -2.66
CA ILE A 115 13.89 1.55 -3.36
C ILE A 115 13.96 1.85 -4.86
N LEU A 116 12.80 2.14 -5.46
CA LEU A 116 12.70 2.52 -6.87
C LEU A 116 12.45 4.02 -6.96
N PRO A 117 13.25 4.80 -7.67
CA PRO A 117 13.02 6.24 -7.81
C PRO A 117 11.71 6.55 -8.55
N GLU A 118 11.31 5.70 -9.50
CA GLU A 118 10.05 5.78 -10.23
C GLU A 118 9.43 4.38 -10.33
N PRO A 119 8.44 4.03 -9.50
CA PRO A 119 7.72 2.78 -9.65
C PRO A 119 6.79 2.83 -10.86
N TYR A 120 6.66 1.69 -11.54
CA TYR A 120 5.88 1.54 -12.77
C TYR A 120 4.63 0.69 -12.53
N PHE A 121 3.62 0.85 -13.38
CA PHE A 121 2.45 -0.03 -13.39
C PHE A 121 2.82 -1.42 -13.93
N VAL A 122 2.11 -2.45 -13.47
CA VAL A 122 2.37 -3.85 -13.88
C VAL A 122 2.27 -4.09 -15.40
N HIS A 123 1.56 -3.23 -16.13
CA HIS A 123 1.36 -3.35 -17.58
C HIS A 123 2.41 -2.60 -18.43
N GLU A 124 3.36 -1.90 -17.79
CA GLU A 124 4.44 -1.21 -18.51
C GLU A 124 5.38 -2.18 -19.23
N ASN A 125 6.25 -1.66 -20.09
CA ASN A 125 7.21 -2.47 -20.82
C ASN A 125 8.08 -3.29 -19.85
N TYR A 126 8.35 -4.55 -20.21
CA TYR A 126 9.13 -5.47 -19.39
C TYR A 126 10.50 -4.91 -19.02
N ASP A 127 11.18 -4.21 -19.94
CA ASP A 127 12.50 -3.64 -19.68
C ASP A 127 12.53 -2.65 -18.51
N LEU A 128 11.39 -1.97 -18.25
CA LEU A 128 11.22 -1.09 -17.10
C LEU A 128 10.94 -1.86 -15.79
N LEU A 129 10.38 -3.05 -15.92
CA LEU A 129 9.97 -3.89 -14.80
C LEU A 129 11.01 -4.97 -14.45
N ALA A 130 11.92 -5.28 -15.37
CA ALA A 130 12.95 -6.31 -15.17
C ALA A 130 13.77 -6.10 -13.88
N PRO A 131 14.19 -4.86 -13.52
CA PRO A 131 14.93 -4.60 -12.27
C PRO A 131 14.17 -4.93 -10.98
N TYR A 132 12.84 -5.08 -11.04
CA TYR A 132 12.05 -5.48 -9.86
C TYR A 132 12.39 -6.90 -9.40
N PHE A 133 12.82 -7.74 -10.35
CA PHE A 133 13.16 -9.15 -10.13
C PHE A 133 14.64 -9.40 -9.81
N ASP A 134 15.44 -8.35 -9.73
CA ASP A 134 16.88 -8.50 -9.44
C ASP A 134 17.11 -8.90 -7.97
N PRO A 135 18.12 -9.74 -7.68
CA PRO A 135 18.98 -10.42 -8.67
C PRO A 135 18.33 -11.67 -9.30
N ASP A 136 17.35 -12.32 -8.66
CA ASP A 136 16.83 -13.61 -9.10
C ASP A 136 15.46 -13.98 -8.48
N PHE A 137 14.58 -13.01 -8.28
CA PHE A 137 13.24 -13.25 -7.75
C PHE A 137 12.26 -13.75 -8.82
N ASP A 138 11.42 -14.70 -8.43
CA ASP A 138 10.36 -15.26 -9.25
C ASP A 138 9.05 -14.46 -9.09
N ILE A 139 8.77 -14.01 -7.85
CA ILE A 139 7.54 -13.31 -7.50
C ILE A 139 7.90 -11.97 -6.87
N VAL A 140 7.26 -10.92 -7.35
CA VAL A 140 7.42 -9.57 -6.79
C VAL A 140 6.06 -8.95 -6.51
N GLY A 141 5.86 -8.50 -5.28
CA GLY A 141 4.69 -7.73 -4.85
C GLY A 141 5.08 -6.34 -4.37
N TYR A 142 4.31 -5.31 -4.76
CA TYR A 142 4.62 -3.93 -4.39
C TYR A 142 3.36 -3.05 -4.25
N GLY A 143 3.51 -1.84 -3.68
CA GLY A 143 2.49 -0.80 -3.52
C GLY A 143 2.76 0.45 -4.36
N ASP A 144 2.67 1.66 -3.76
CA ASP A 144 3.08 2.99 -4.24
C ASP A 144 2.27 3.57 -5.42
N VAL A 145 1.96 2.79 -6.45
CA VAL A 145 1.26 3.28 -7.64
C VAL A 145 -0.27 3.32 -7.49
N HIS A 146 -0.79 2.83 -6.38
CA HIS A 146 -2.22 2.84 -6.01
C HIS A 146 -3.18 2.19 -7.01
N ARG A 147 -2.67 1.32 -7.89
CA ARG A 147 -3.48 0.68 -8.92
C ARG A 147 -3.19 -0.81 -8.93
N GLN A 148 -4.22 -1.60 -8.67
CA GLN A 148 -4.12 -3.05 -8.68
C GLN A 148 -3.72 -3.60 -10.05
N GLY A 149 -2.95 -4.68 -10.02
CA GLY A 149 -2.64 -5.44 -11.23
C GLY A 149 -1.84 -6.70 -10.91
N VAL A 150 -2.00 -7.69 -11.77
CA VAL A 150 -1.22 -8.93 -11.78
C VAL A 150 -0.74 -9.18 -13.18
N ARG A 151 0.52 -9.57 -13.35
CA ARG A 151 1.07 -9.93 -14.64
C ARG A 151 2.06 -11.09 -14.52
N LEU A 152 1.86 -12.11 -15.37
CA LEU A 152 2.81 -13.18 -15.60
C LEU A 152 3.74 -12.79 -16.76
N PHE A 153 5.01 -13.04 -16.57
CA PHE A 153 6.04 -12.90 -17.60
C PHE A 153 6.61 -14.27 -17.99
N GLY A 154 7.36 -14.31 -19.06
CA GLY A 154 8.17 -15.47 -19.39
C GLY A 154 9.10 -15.86 -18.23
N TYR A 155 9.64 -17.07 -18.26
CA TYR A 155 10.56 -17.61 -17.26
C TYR A 155 9.96 -17.76 -15.84
N GLY A 156 8.65 -17.90 -15.71
CA GLY A 156 7.98 -18.15 -14.43
C GLY A 156 7.91 -16.93 -13.50
N ARG A 157 8.06 -15.72 -14.00
CA ARG A 157 8.01 -14.48 -13.19
C ARG A 157 6.60 -13.96 -13.04
N LEU A 158 6.24 -13.58 -11.81
CA LEU A 158 4.96 -12.99 -11.42
C LEU A 158 5.20 -11.62 -10.79
N LEU A 159 4.56 -10.57 -11.33
CA LEU A 159 4.53 -9.24 -10.73
C LEU A 159 3.10 -8.90 -10.35
N PHE A 160 2.91 -8.34 -9.15
CA PHE A 160 1.62 -7.80 -8.75
C PHE A 160 1.75 -6.52 -7.93
N ASN A 161 0.72 -5.66 -8.06
CA ASN A 161 0.55 -4.49 -7.21
C ASN A 161 -0.75 -4.63 -6.42
N THR A 162 -0.70 -4.36 -5.11
CA THR A 162 -1.85 -4.53 -4.21
C THR A 162 -2.94 -3.48 -4.41
N GLY A 163 -2.66 -2.41 -5.12
CA GLY A 163 -3.47 -1.19 -5.08
C GLY A 163 -3.28 -0.44 -3.77
N SER A 164 -4.23 0.39 -3.41
CA SER A 164 -4.20 1.22 -2.19
C SER A 164 -5.48 1.04 -1.38
N VAL A 165 -5.33 0.83 -0.08
CA VAL A 165 -6.47 0.81 0.86
C VAL A 165 -7.09 2.20 0.95
N GLY A 166 -6.29 3.23 1.19
CA GLY A 166 -6.76 4.56 1.51
C GLY A 166 -7.03 5.47 0.32
N ASN A 167 -6.43 5.17 -0.85
CA ASN A 167 -6.45 6.06 -1.99
C ASN A 167 -6.34 5.30 -3.34
N GLY A 168 -7.21 4.31 -3.55
CA GLY A 168 -7.21 3.47 -4.75
C GLY A 168 -7.51 4.24 -6.03
N PHE A 169 -6.70 4.01 -7.09
CA PHE A 169 -6.89 4.58 -8.41
C PHE A 169 -7.47 3.55 -9.39
N GLY A 170 -8.10 4.07 -10.45
CA GLY A 170 -8.88 3.31 -11.42
C GLY A 170 -10.33 3.14 -10.95
N ILE A 171 -10.55 2.45 -9.86
CA ILE A 171 -11.85 2.33 -9.19
C ILE A 171 -11.72 2.94 -7.79
N ALA A 172 -12.58 3.91 -7.49
CA ALA A 172 -12.58 4.63 -6.21
C ALA A 172 -13.15 3.76 -5.07
N MET A 173 -12.46 2.67 -4.74
CA MET A 173 -12.73 1.73 -3.65
C MET A 173 -11.44 1.44 -2.89
N ALA A 174 -11.54 0.96 -1.66
CA ALA A 174 -10.39 0.44 -0.95
C ALA A 174 -9.91 -0.86 -1.62
N GLN A 175 -8.60 -0.97 -1.85
CA GLN A 175 -8.02 -2.06 -2.64
C GLN A 175 -6.97 -2.80 -1.81
N TYR A 176 -6.94 -4.14 -1.91
CA TYR A 176 -5.89 -4.97 -1.34
C TYR A 176 -5.75 -6.27 -2.14
N ALA A 177 -4.65 -7.00 -1.95
CA ALA A 177 -4.45 -8.31 -2.58
C ALA A 177 -4.61 -9.45 -1.57
N ILE A 178 -4.96 -10.63 -2.05
CA ILE A 178 -4.96 -11.87 -1.26
C ILE A 178 -4.00 -12.83 -1.94
N LEU A 179 -2.97 -13.23 -1.21
CA LEU A 179 -1.97 -14.20 -1.61
C LEU A 179 -2.32 -15.56 -0.97
N ARG A 180 -2.37 -16.62 -1.77
CA ARG A 180 -2.59 -17.97 -1.30
C ARG A 180 -1.43 -18.85 -1.67
N GLY A 181 -0.95 -19.66 -0.73
CA GLY A 181 0.17 -20.58 -0.93
C GLY A 181 0.77 -21.05 0.38
N GLU A 182 2.02 -21.51 0.31
CA GLU A 182 2.75 -22.01 1.47
C GLU A 182 3.94 -21.09 1.77
N PRO A 183 3.81 -20.19 2.79
CA PRO A 183 4.90 -19.32 3.21
C PRO A 183 6.09 -20.14 3.73
N ASP A 184 7.29 -19.60 3.50
CA ASP A 184 8.57 -20.17 3.90
C ASP A 184 8.89 -21.55 3.33
N SER A 185 8.09 -22.05 2.37
CA SER A 185 8.29 -23.35 1.73
C SER A 185 9.15 -23.22 0.47
N ARG A 186 10.19 -24.08 0.39
CA ARG A 186 10.98 -24.28 -0.82
C ARG A 186 10.41 -25.36 -1.75
N GLU A 187 9.43 -26.11 -1.27
CA GLU A 187 8.73 -27.12 -2.06
C GLU A 187 7.68 -26.46 -2.95
N GLU A 188 7.60 -26.90 -4.20
CA GLU A 188 6.58 -26.41 -5.13
C GLU A 188 5.17 -26.78 -4.65
N ALA A 189 4.32 -25.77 -4.55
CA ALA A 189 2.93 -25.92 -4.16
C ALA A 189 2.06 -24.95 -4.96
N ALA A 190 0.75 -25.15 -4.90
CA ALA A 190 -0.20 -24.22 -5.50
C ALA A 190 -0.04 -22.82 -4.90
N LEU A 191 -0.10 -21.82 -5.76
CA LEU A 191 -0.11 -20.42 -5.35
C LEU A 191 -1.05 -19.61 -6.25
N ASP A 192 -1.72 -18.61 -5.69
CA ASP A 192 -2.47 -17.61 -6.46
C ASP A 192 -2.41 -16.22 -5.82
N VAL A 193 -2.66 -15.20 -6.63
CA VAL A 193 -2.84 -13.82 -6.20
C VAL A 193 -4.18 -13.34 -6.74
N SER A 194 -5.08 -12.93 -5.85
CA SER A 194 -6.36 -12.34 -6.22
C SER A 194 -6.49 -10.91 -5.70
N MET A 195 -7.25 -10.09 -6.44
CA MET A 195 -7.48 -8.69 -6.13
C MET A 195 -8.83 -8.50 -5.48
N ALA A 196 -8.87 -7.75 -4.38
CA ALA A 196 -10.10 -7.40 -3.67
C ALA A 196 -10.32 -5.90 -3.71
N MET A 197 -11.57 -5.49 -3.91
CA MET A 197 -12.02 -4.10 -3.91
C MET A 197 -13.21 -3.99 -2.97
N VAL A 198 -13.13 -3.06 -2.02
CA VAL A 198 -14.11 -2.95 -0.93
C VAL A 198 -14.71 -1.54 -0.94
N PRO A 199 -16.03 -1.40 -1.01
CA PRO A 199 -16.67 -0.11 -0.79
C PRO A 199 -16.49 0.31 0.67
N TYR A 200 -16.32 1.62 0.90
CA TYR A 200 -16.19 2.20 2.23
C TYR A 200 -17.01 3.49 2.35
N ASP A 201 -17.20 4.00 3.56
CA ASP A 201 -17.89 5.26 3.81
C ASP A 201 -17.03 6.46 3.36
N LYS A 202 -17.18 6.81 2.07
CA LYS A 202 -16.48 7.96 1.49
C LYS A 202 -16.96 9.29 2.05
N GLU A 203 -18.23 9.38 2.41
CA GLU A 203 -18.78 10.61 3.00
C GLU A 203 -18.13 10.89 4.34
N GLN A 204 -17.94 9.85 5.18
CA GLN A 204 -17.20 10.01 6.43
C GLN A 204 -15.74 10.39 6.16
N ALA A 205 -15.07 9.72 5.23
CA ALA A 205 -13.69 10.06 4.87
C ALA A 205 -13.53 11.52 4.39
N ILE A 206 -14.51 12.03 3.64
CA ILE A 206 -14.56 13.42 3.20
C ILE A 206 -14.78 14.37 4.38
N ARG A 207 -15.74 14.11 5.26
CA ARG A 207 -15.99 14.92 6.46
C ARG A 207 -14.74 15.01 7.33
N ASP A 208 -14.11 13.89 7.62
CA ASP A 208 -12.89 13.82 8.42
C ASP A 208 -11.74 14.63 7.76
N THR A 209 -11.65 14.58 6.43
CA THR A 209 -10.63 15.31 5.67
C THR A 209 -10.87 16.82 5.69
N ILE A 210 -12.12 17.28 5.55
CA ILE A 210 -12.48 18.70 5.64
C ILE A 210 -12.12 19.24 7.04
N GLU A 211 -12.50 18.53 8.09
CA GLU A 211 -12.15 18.90 9.47
C GLU A 211 -10.64 18.99 9.69
N ALA A 212 -9.90 18.01 9.20
CA ALA A 212 -8.44 18.00 9.29
C ALA A 212 -7.81 19.14 8.48
N GLY A 213 -8.38 19.50 7.33
CA GLY A 213 -7.98 20.66 6.53
C GLY A 213 -8.05 21.97 7.31
N GLN A 214 -9.10 22.17 8.11
CA GLN A 214 -9.23 23.32 8.99
C GLN A 214 -8.18 23.33 10.12
N ARG A 215 -7.60 22.19 10.45
CA ARG A 215 -6.55 22.02 11.45
C ARG A 215 -5.14 21.95 10.86
N GLY A 216 -4.97 22.22 9.56
CA GLY A 216 -3.67 22.31 8.91
C GLY A 216 -3.25 21.08 8.07
N LEU A 217 -4.17 20.15 7.79
CA LEU A 217 -3.89 19.09 6.83
C LEU A 217 -3.68 19.67 5.43
N VAL A 218 -2.48 19.53 4.90
CA VAL A 218 -2.09 20.07 3.58
C VAL A 218 -2.69 19.22 2.45
N ASN A 219 -3.16 19.89 1.39
CA ASN A 219 -3.76 19.24 0.20
C ASN A 219 -5.00 18.38 0.51
N ALA A 220 -5.79 18.75 1.52
CA ALA A 220 -7.03 18.08 1.87
C ALA A 220 -8.01 18.03 0.67
N ASP A 221 -8.11 19.11 -0.10
CA ASP A 221 -8.95 19.21 -1.31
C ASP A 221 -8.52 18.24 -2.41
N LEU A 222 -7.22 18.01 -2.57
CA LEU A 222 -6.69 17.05 -3.54
C LEU A 222 -6.98 15.62 -3.10
N PHE A 223 -6.82 15.31 -1.82
CA PHE A 223 -7.15 13.99 -1.30
C PHE A 223 -8.66 13.69 -1.46
N ILE A 224 -9.54 14.64 -1.18
CA ILE A 224 -10.98 14.52 -1.42
C ILE A 224 -11.27 14.19 -2.89
N LYS A 225 -10.68 14.91 -3.83
CA LYS A 225 -10.84 14.66 -5.27
C LYS A 225 -10.37 13.25 -5.65
N GLU A 226 -9.25 12.80 -5.08
CA GLU A 226 -8.70 11.47 -5.35
C GLU A 226 -9.63 10.35 -4.88
N ILE A 227 -10.11 10.41 -3.64
CA ILE A 227 -11.01 9.37 -3.08
C ILE A 227 -12.41 9.39 -3.71
N GLN A 228 -12.87 10.53 -4.22
CA GLN A 228 -14.13 10.62 -4.96
C GLN A 228 -14.04 10.02 -6.35
N SER A 229 -12.99 10.36 -7.08
CA SER A 229 -12.87 10.07 -8.52
C SER A 229 -12.09 8.78 -8.84
N GLY A 230 -11.25 8.30 -7.92
CA GLY A 230 -10.25 7.26 -8.21
C GLY A 230 -9.18 7.72 -9.21
N ARG A 231 -8.92 9.04 -9.30
CA ARG A 231 -7.93 9.63 -10.21
C ARG A 231 -6.91 10.44 -9.44
N TYR A 232 -5.65 10.37 -9.87
CA TYR A 232 -4.59 11.16 -9.28
C TYR A 232 -4.82 12.66 -9.53
N ALA A 233 -4.91 13.46 -8.45
CA ALA A 233 -5.22 14.90 -8.53
C ALA A 233 -3.99 15.81 -8.38
N ARG A 234 -2.81 15.27 -8.02
CA ARG A 234 -1.61 16.04 -7.64
C ARG A 234 -0.65 16.34 -8.80
N GLY A 235 -1.17 16.57 -10.01
CA GLY A 235 -0.37 16.95 -11.17
C GLY A 235 -0.60 16.10 -12.41
N THR A 236 0.17 16.37 -13.48
CA THR A 236 0.08 15.71 -14.79
C THR A 236 0.93 14.43 -14.90
N GLY A 237 1.26 13.79 -13.78
CA GLY A 237 2.12 12.61 -13.74
C GLY A 237 1.55 11.40 -14.50
N ARG A 238 2.39 10.38 -14.73
CA ARG A 238 2.06 9.12 -15.41
C ARG A 238 0.76 8.46 -14.96
N ALA A 239 0.37 8.66 -13.69
CA ALA A 239 -0.88 8.14 -13.13
C ALA A 239 -2.15 8.55 -13.90
N ASN A 240 -2.12 9.69 -14.62
CA ASN A 240 -3.23 10.18 -15.43
C ASN A 240 -3.11 9.85 -16.93
N LYS A 241 -1.94 9.37 -17.39
CA LYS A 241 -1.71 9.08 -18.82
C LYS A 241 -2.08 7.65 -19.23
N ALA A 242 -2.35 6.77 -18.28
CA ALA A 242 -2.63 5.35 -18.52
C ALA A 242 -4.14 5.04 -18.38
N LEU A 243 -4.99 5.95 -18.88
CA LEU A 243 -6.43 5.73 -19.06
C LEU A 243 -6.75 5.59 -20.53
#